data_42f2d50dda3eef128aeb8b8025b56335
#
_entry.id   42f2d50dda3eef128aeb8b8025b56335
#
_cell.length_a   1.000
_cell.length_b   1.000
_cell.length_c   1.000
_cell.angle_alpha   90.00
_cell.angle_beta   90.00
_cell.angle_gamma   90.00
#
_symmetry.space_group_name_H-M   'P 1'
#
loop_
_entity.id
_entity.type
_entity.pdbx_description
1 polymer ?
#
loop_
_entity_poly.entity_id
_entity_poly.type
_entity_poly.pdbx_seq_one_letter_code
_entity_poly.pdbx_strand_id
1 'polypeptide(L)'
;MPNMSLTKVPMPEQDPNVRNKNFEEVALGYTKEMAMEEATRCINCKNKPCMSGCPVCVRIPEFIAKVAAGEFEEAYKIITSTNGLPAVCGRVCPQENQCEGKCIRGIKGEPVSIGRLERFVADYHMAHSNDDTIKPESNGIKVAVVGAGPAGLTCAGDLAKLGYEVTIFEAFHKAGGVLVYGIPEFRLPKAIVQKEVENLEALGVKVETDMVIGRVLSIDEIMEMGFKAVFIGSGAGLPSFMGIEGEALVGVYSANEYLTRANLMKAYLDDYDTPIIKSKNVAVVGGGNVAMDAARTALRLGAENVYIVYRRGMEELPARGEEVHHAIEEGIIFKTLNNPVKLIGDEDGRVCKMECVEMELGEPDSSGRRRPMVIEGSNFQLDVDTVIMSLGTSPNPLIRTTTKGLEANKWGCLVVNEDTLETTRDNVYAGGDAVTGAATVILAMGAGKQAAASIHERLSK
;
A
#
# COMPACT_ATOMS: atom_id res chain seq x y z
N MET A 1 10.85 28.95 -20.34
CA MET A 1 9.79 28.33 -21.15
C MET A 1 9.68 26.86 -20.69
N PRO A 2 8.50 26.26 -20.71
CA PRO A 2 8.38 24.83 -20.35
C PRO A 2 9.20 23.94 -21.28
N ASN A 3 9.82 22.90 -20.71
CA ASN A 3 10.48 21.86 -21.49
C ASN A 3 9.41 21.02 -22.21
N MET A 4 9.44 21.00 -23.53
CA MET A 4 8.45 20.31 -24.35
C MET A 4 8.86 18.87 -24.75
N SER A 5 9.90 18.28 -24.11
CA SER A 5 10.27 16.88 -24.31
C SER A 5 9.04 15.97 -24.18
N LEU A 6 8.87 15.05 -25.10
CA LEU A 6 7.78 14.06 -25.08
C LEU A 6 8.00 12.93 -24.07
N THR A 7 9.24 12.73 -23.66
CA THR A 7 9.64 11.70 -22.67
C THR A 7 9.95 12.36 -21.34
N LYS A 8 9.66 11.64 -20.24
CA LYS A 8 10.04 12.03 -18.88
C LYS A 8 11.54 11.79 -18.64
N VAL A 9 12.11 12.47 -17.66
CA VAL A 9 13.46 12.17 -17.19
C VAL A 9 13.47 10.74 -16.63
N PRO A 10 14.36 9.85 -17.09
CA PRO A 10 14.40 8.46 -16.61
C PRO A 10 14.73 8.40 -15.11
N MET A 11 14.11 7.46 -14.40
CA MET A 11 14.46 7.17 -13.01
C MET A 11 15.76 6.35 -13.02
N PRO A 12 16.79 6.75 -12.27
CA PRO A 12 17.95 5.89 -12.04
C PRO A 12 17.53 4.68 -11.20
N GLU A 13 17.96 3.50 -11.61
CA GLU A 13 17.62 2.23 -10.97
C GLU A 13 18.83 1.32 -10.86
N GLN A 14 18.81 0.38 -9.91
CA GLN A 14 19.80 -0.68 -9.83
C GLN A 14 19.69 -1.61 -11.06
N ASP A 15 20.84 -2.13 -11.53
CA ASP A 15 20.86 -3.15 -12.59
C ASP A 15 20.02 -4.38 -12.22
N PRO A 16 19.16 -4.90 -13.11
CA PRO A 16 18.26 -6.02 -12.82
C PRO A 16 18.94 -7.27 -12.26
N ASN A 17 20.16 -7.60 -12.73
CA ASN A 17 20.92 -8.77 -12.27
C ASN A 17 21.62 -8.55 -10.92
N VAL A 18 21.66 -7.30 -10.45
CA VAL A 18 22.16 -6.92 -9.13
C VAL A 18 21.00 -6.82 -8.14
N ARG A 19 19.94 -6.07 -8.50
CA ARG A 19 18.82 -5.80 -7.61
C ARG A 19 17.99 -7.03 -7.27
N ASN A 20 17.97 -8.05 -8.15
CA ASN A 20 17.26 -9.30 -7.89
C ASN A 20 17.92 -10.20 -6.82
N LYS A 21 19.04 -9.78 -6.24
CA LYS A 21 19.82 -10.51 -5.21
C LYS A 21 19.96 -9.76 -3.90
N ASN A 22 19.39 -8.58 -3.79
CA ASN A 22 19.47 -7.76 -2.58
C ASN A 22 18.10 -7.15 -2.23
N PHE A 23 17.98 -6.59 -1.02
CA PHE A 23 16.75 -5.93 -0.55
C PHE A 23 16.88 -4.39 -0.51
N GLU A 24 17.92 -3.84 -1.12
CA GLU A 24 18.09 -2.38 -1.21
C GLU A 24 17.07 -1.77 -2.19
N GLU A 25 16.74 -0.49 -2.01
CA GLU A 25 15.75 0.20 -2.82
C GLU A 25 16.12 0.17 -4.31
N VAL A 26 15.21 -0.29 -5.15
CA VAL A 26 15.42 -0.48 -6.59
C VAL A 26 15.59 0.85 -7.32
N ALA A 27 14.64 1.76 -7.14
CA ALA A 27 14.69 3.09 -7.73
C ALA A 27 15.58 4.01 -6.86
N LEU A 28 16.60 4.64 -7.46
CA LEU A 28 17.61 5.41 -6.73
C LEU A 28 17.20 6.88 -6.47
N GLY A 29 16.09 7.33 -7.07
CA GLY A 29 15.61 8.70 -6.93
C GLY A 29 16.26 9.67 -7.94
N TYR A 30 15.68 10.86 -8.05
CA TYR A 30 16.23 11.94 -8.88
C TYR A 30 17.33 12.70 -8.14
N THR A 31 18.33 13.18 -8.90
CA THR A 31 19.21 14.27 -8.44
C THR A 31 18.48 15.60 -8.48
N LYS A 32 19.07 16.66 -7.90
CA LYS A 32 18.52 18.03 -7.97
C LYS A 32 18.30 18.48 -9.42
N GLU A 33 19.27 18.23 -10.26
CA GLU A 33 19.27 18.63 -11.69
C GLU A 33 18.16 17.89 -12.44
N MET A 34 18.03 16.55 -12.23
CA MET A 34 16.99 15.73 -12.83
C MET A 34 15.60 16.18 -12.39
N ALA A 35 15.42 16.45 -11.11
CA ALA A 35 14.14 16.92 -10.58
C ALA A 35 13.75 18.29 -11.13
N MET A 36 14.69 19.23 -11.20
CA MET A 36 14.45 20.56 -11.78
C MET A 36 14.15 20.45 -13.27
N GLU A 37 14.87 19.62 -14.02
CA GLU A 37 14.61 19.37 -15.44
C GLU A 37 13.20 18.80 -15.65
N GLU A 38 12.84 17.73 -14.96
CA GLU A 38 11.51 17.11 -15.06
C GLU A 38 10.39 18.08 -14.66
N ALA A 39 10.60 18.88 -13.61
CA ALA A 39 9.63 19.87 -13.17
C ALA A 39 9.33 20.93 -14.24
N THR A 40 10.31 21.30 -15.10
CA THR A 40 10.10 22.25 -16.20
C THR A 40 9.18 21.70 -17.30
N ARG A 41 8.90 20.40 -17.33
CA ARG A 41 7.92 19.80 -18.27
C ARG A 41 6.48 20.13 -17.91
N CYS A 42 6.21 20.57 -16.67
CA CYS A 42 4.88 21.00 -16.26
C CYS A 42 4.48 22.32 -16.94
N ILE A 43 3.36 22.29 -17.65
CA ILE A 43 2.84 23.47 -18.37
C ILE A 43 1.87 24.32 -17.53
N ASN A 44 1.72 24.02 -16.23
CA ASN A 44 0.85 24.73 -15.30
C ASN A 44 -0.56 24.96 -15.85
N CYS A 45 -1.27 23.88 -16.20
CA CYS A 45 -2.59 23.91 -16.86
C CYS A 45 -3.62 24.72 -16.05
N LYS A 46 -4.44 25.52 -16.73
CA LYS A 46 -5.49 26.33 -16.09
C LYS A 46 -6.44 25.51 -15.22
N ASN A 47 -6.86 24.33 -15.70
CA ASN A 47 -7.83 23.47 -15.03
C ASN A 47 -7.17 22.44 -14.06
N LYS A 48 -5.83 22.39 -14.00
CA LYS A 48 -5.06 21.53 -13.08
C LYS A 48 -5.61 20.08 -12.93
N PRO A 49 -5.84 19.32 -14.03
CA PRO A 49 -6.55 18.04 -13.95
C PRO A 49 -5.82 16.98 -13.09
N CYS A 50 -4.50 17.06 -12.96
CA CYS A 50 -3.72 16.20 -12.09
C CYS A 50 -4.15 16.27 -10.61
N MET A 51 -4.63 17.43 -10.13
CA MET A 51 -5.12 17.58 -8.75
C MET A 51 -6.37 16.73 -8.50
N SER A 52 -7.30 16.67 -9.46
CA SER A 52 -8.51 15.85 -9.34
C SER A 52 -8.22 14.34 -9.41
N GLY A 53 -7.02 13.96 -9.83
CA GLY A 53 -6.56 12.57 -9.81
C GLY A 53 -5.87 12.17 -8.50
N CYS A 54 -5.66 13.13 -7.58
CA CYS A 54 -5.04 12.86 -6.28
C CYS A 54 -6.11 12.76 -5.18
N PRO A 55 -6.27 11.60 -4.50
CA PRO A 55 -7.28 11.42 -3.45
C PRO A 55 -7.17 12.38 -2.25
N VAL A 56 -5.98 12.94 -2.01
CA VAL A 56 -5.74 13.93 -0.95
C VAL A 56 -5.56 15.36 -1.51
N CYS A 57 -5.85 15.56 -2.80
CA CYS A 57 -5.87 16.87 -3.45
C CYS A 57 -4.59 17.70 -3.31
N VAL A 58 -3.41 17.10 -3.45
CA VAL A 58 -2.13 17.81 -3.44
C VAL A 58 -2.14 18.91 -4.51
N ARG A 59 -1.65 20.10 -4.16
CA ARG A 59 -1.53 21.25 -5.08
C ARG A 59 -0.37 21.06 -6.07
N ILE A 60 -0.52 20.06 -6.95
CA ILE A 60 0.54 19.51 -7.80
C ILE A 60 1.26 20.58 -8.66
N PRO A 61 0.59 21.42 -9.45
CA PRO A 61 1.32 22.42 -10.26
C PRO A 61 2.09 23.43 -9.42
N GLU A 62 1.64 23.69 -8.20
CA GLU A 62 2.28 24.66 -7.31
C GLU A 62 3.58 24.10 -6.73
N PHE A 63 3.58 22.85 -6.21
CA PHE A 63 4.82 22.27 -5.72
C PHE A 63 5.83 22.02 -6.85
N ILE A 64 5.37 21.61 -8.05
CA ILE A 64 6.25 21.41 -9.21
C ILE A 64 6.90 22.72 -9.64
N ALA A 65 6.16 23.85 -9.61
CA ALA A 65 6.74 25.15 -9.90
C ALA A 65 7.85 25.54 -8.92
N LYS A 66 7.71 25.16 -7.64
CA LYS A 66 8.75 25.36 -6.61
C LYS A 66 9.96 24.47 -6.86
N VAL A 67 9.75 23.19 -7.26
CA VAL A 67 10.86 22.31 -7.65
C VAL A 67 11.63 22.90 -8.84
N ALA A 68 10.93 23.38 -9.87
CA ALA A 68 11.56 24.00 -11.04
C ALA A 68 12.38 25.27 -10.68
N ALA A 69 12.01 25.96 -9.60
CA ALA A 69 12.72 27.13 -9.07
C ALA A 69 13.86 26.78 -8.12
N GLY A 70 14.04 25.49 -7.74
CA GLY A 70 15.01 25.05 -6.73
C GLY A 70 14.59 25.33 -5.28
N GLU A 71 13.33 25.70 -5.05
CA GLU A 71 12.75 26.00 -3.74
C GLU A 71 12.13 24.75 -3.11
N PHE A 72 12.96 23.75 -2.78
CA PHE A 72 12.52 22.41 -2.42
C PHE A 72 11.75 22.36 -1.09
N GLU A 73 12.17 23.15 -0.08
CA GLU A 73 11.46 23.24 1.20
C GLU A 73 10.07 23.86 1.06
N GLU A 74 9.91 24.86 0.18
CA GLU A 74 8.59 25.42 -0.11
C GLU A 74 7.71 24.40 -0.88
N ALA A 75 8.31 23.60 -1.76
CA ALA A 75 7.59 22.49 -2.41
C ALA A 75 7.11 21.45 -1.37
N TYR A 76 7.94 21.10 -0.38
CA TYR A 76 7.59 20.21 0.71
C TYR A 76 6.41 20.72 1.54
N LYS A 77 6.42 22.00 1.94
CA LYS A 77 5.29 22.63 2.67
C LYS A 77 3.98 22.58 1.88
N ILE A 78 4.06 22.76 0.56
CA ILE A 78 2.87 22.65 -0.31
C ILE A 78 2.32 21.22 -0.31
N ILE A 79 3.18 20.21 -0.45
CA ILE A 79 2.76 18.81 -0.46
C ILE A 79 2.17 18.44 0.90
N THR A 80 2.87 18.73 2.01
CA THR A 80 2.48 18.33 3.36
C THR A 80 1.29 19.09 3.93
N SER A 81 0.85 20.15 3.25
CA SER A 81 -0.42 20.82 3.59
C SER A 81 -1.64 19.89 3.43
N THR A 82 -1.54 18.84 2.60
CA THR A 82 -2.64 17.88 2.36
C THR A 82 -2.20 16.42 2.41
N ASN A 83 -0.94 16.09 2.13
CA ASN A 83 -0.38 14.75 2.17
C ASN A 83 0.56 14.59 3.37
N GLY A 84 0.17 13.79 4.35
CA GLY A 84 0.96 13.54 5.56
C GLY A 84 2.08 12.51 5.40
N LEU A 85 2.17 11.77 4.28
CA LEU A 85 3.15 10.72 4.03
C LEU A 85 3.77 10.84 2.62
N PRO A 86 4.39 11.97 2.29
CA PRO A 86 4.84 12.24 0.91
C PRO A 86 5.96 11.30 0.45
N ALA A 87 6.87 10.90 1.31
CA ALA A 87 7.96 9.97 0.97
C ALA A 87 7.42 8.57 0.62
N VAL A 88 6.35 8.16 1.28
CA VAL A 88 5.62 6.91 0.98
C VAL A 88 4.86 7.05 -0.35
N CYS A 89 4.05 8.10 -0.50
CA CYS A 89 3.20 8.30 -1.69
C CYS A 89 4.02 8.41 -2.98
N GLY A 90 5.14 9.12 -2.95
CA GLY A 90 6.04 9.24 -4.08
C GLY A 90 6.61 7.91 -4.58
N ARG A 91 6.67 6.89 -3.70
CA ARG A 91 7.17 5.54 -4.01
C ARG A 91 6.07 4.55 -4.41
N VAL A 92 4.91 4.58 -3.74
CA VAL A 92 3.94 3.46 -3.83
C VAL A 92 2.60 3.79 -4.48
N CYS A 93 2.27 5.07 -4.69
CA CYS A 93 1.04 5.44 -5.39
C CYS A 93 1.04 4.89 -6.83
N PRO A 94 -0.10 4.38 -7.34
CA PRO A 94 -0.27 4.06 -8.76
C PRO A 94 -0.53 5.34 -9.56
N GLN A 95 0.49 6.20 -9.68
CA GLN A 95 0.36 7.54 -10.27
C GLN A 95 -0.16 7.49 -11.70
N GLU A 96 0.17 6.46 -12.47
CA GLU A 96 -0.30 6.21 -13.83
C GLU A 96 -1.83 6.14 -13.95
N ASN A 97 -2.51 5.71 -12.88
CA ASN A 97 -3.98 5.63 -12.80
C ASN A 97 -4.61 6.81 -12.03
N GLN A 98 -3.78 7.69 -11.47
CA GLN A 98 -4.19 8.81 -10.62
C GLN A 98 -3.75 10.15 -11.19
N CYS A 99 -2.84 10.86 -10.51
CA CYS A 99 -2.42 12.20 -10.91
C CYS A 99 -1.72 12.24 -12.28
N GLU A 100 -0.81 11.30 -12.57
CA GLU A 100 -0.11 11.23 -13.86
C GLU A 100 -1.07 10.81 -14.99
N GLY A 101 -2.01 9.88 -14.72
CA GLY A 101 -3.05 9.49 -15.67
C GLY A 101 -3.99 10.63 -16.10
N LYS A 102 -4.06 11.71 -15.31
CA LYS A 102 -4.82 12.94 -15.65
C LYS A 102 -3.93 14.05 -16.24
N CYS A 103 -2.63 13.84 -16.35
CA CYS A 103 -1.71 14.85 -16.84
C CYS A 103 -1.89 15.09 -18.35
N ILE A 104 -2.11 16.33 -18.76
CA ILE A 104 -2.32 16.71 -20.18
C ILE A 104 -1.09 16.36 -21.04
N ARG A 105 0.11 16.35 -20.47
CA ARG A 105 1.32 15.93 -21.19
C ARG A 105 1.23 14.47 -21.67
N GLY A 106 0.49 13.61 -20.95
CA GLY A 106 0.26 12.22 -21.32
C GLY A 106 -0.58 12.00 -22.59
N ILE A 107 -1.22 13.07 -23.14
CA ILE A 107 -2.03 12.95 -24.38
C ILE A 107 -1.13 12.79 -25.63
N LYS A 108 0.04 13.41 -25.66
CA LYS A 108 0.94 13.42 -26.83
C LYS A 108 2.32 12.81 -26.55
N GLY A 109 2.56 12.40 -25.34
CA GLY A 109 3.83 11.82 -24.89
C GLY A 109 3.66 11.24 -23.50
N GLU A 110 4.71 11.26 -22.69
CA GLU A 110 4.64 10.81 -21.31
C GLU A 110 4.18 11.92 -20.37
N PRO A 111 3.35 11.62 -19.34
CA PRO A 111 2.98 12.56 -18.31
C PRO A 111 4.22 13.11 -17.58
N VAL A 112 4.07 14.20 -16.85
CA VAL A 112 5.09 14.66 -15.89
C VAL A 112 5.20 13.62 -14.79
N SER A 113 6.43 13.28 -14.37
CA SER A 113 6.71 12.32 -13.30
C SER A 113 6.38 12.87 -11.92
N ILE A 114 5.10 13.06 -11.65
CA ILE A 114 4.60 13.73 -10.44
C ILE A 114 5.05 12.99 -9.18
N GLY A 115 4.91 11.67 -9.16
CA GLY A 115 5.31 10.86 -8.02
C GLY A 115 6.82 10.88 -7.77
N ARG A 116 7.64 10.87 -8.83
CA ARG A 116 9.10 10.96 -8.71
C ARG A 116 9.56 12.32 -8.17
N LEU A 117 8.86 13.40 -8.54
CA LEU A 117 9.09 14.73 -8.00
C LEU A 117 8.65 14.85 -6.54
N GLU A 118 7.50 14.26 -6.18
CA GLU A 118 7.03 14.20 -4.79
C GLU A 118 8.02 13.43 -3.90
N ARG A 119 8.49 12.26 -4.36
CA ARG A 119 9.55 11.50 -3.72
C ARG A 119 10.81 12.33 -3.52
N PHE A 120 11.30 12.97 -4.59
CA PHE A 120 12.51 13.80 -4.51
C PHE A 120 12.40 14.88 -3.44
N VAL A 121 11.26 15.60 -3.41
CA VAL A 121 11.03 16.67 -2.44
C VAL A 121 11.01 16.13 -1.00
N ALA A 122 10.36 14.99 -0.78
CA ALA A 122 10.31 14.37 0.54
C ALA A 122 11.68 13.85 1.00
N ASP A 123 12.41 13.18 0.12
CA ASP A 123 13.77 12.67 0.41
C ASP A 123 14.75 13.84 0.66
N TYR A 124 14.62 14.92 -0.10
CA TYR A 124 15.42 16.13 0.10
C TYR A 124 15.18 16.73 1.49
N HIS A 125 13.90 16.89 1.86
CA HIS A 125 13.54 17.39 3.18
C HIS A 125 14.08 16.51 4.30
N MET A 126 13.88 15.19 4.23
CA MET A 126 14.41 14.24 5.24
C MET A 126 15.93 14.31 5.41
N ALA A 127 16.66 14.63 4.34
CA ALA A 127 18.12 14.70 4.36
C ALA A 127 18.67 16.06 4.84
N HIS A 128 17.90 17.15 4.77
CA HIS A 128 18.41 18.51 4.97
C HIS A 128 17.71 19.32 6.05
N SER A 129 16.48 18.91 6.49
CA SER A 129 15.77 19.63 7.53
C SER A 129 16.29 19.24 8.93
N ASN A 130 16.43 20.24 9.80
CA ASN A 130 16.49 20.03 11.22
C ASN A 130 15.05 20.07 11.73
N ASP A 131 14.42 18.90 11.85
CA ASP A 131 13.00 18.75 12.21
C ASP A 131 12.62 19.54 13.48
N ASP A 132 12.33 20.83 13.32
CA ASP A 132 11.70 21.67 14.34
C ASP A 132 10.17 21.52 14.27
N THR A 133 9.67 20.29 14.42
CA THR A 133 8.22 20.04 14.49
C THR A 133 7.67 20.68 15.75
N ILE A 134 6.92 21.77 15.58
CA ILE A 134 6.27 22.45 16.72
C ILE A 134 5.02 21.65 17.10
N LYS A 135 5.03 21.08 18.29
CA LYS A 135 3.85 20.43 18.86
C LYS A 135 2.79 21.48 19.14
N PRO A 136 1.56 21.32 18.61
CA PRO A 136 0.44 22.23 18.91
C PRO A 136 0.06 22.22 20.40
N GLU A 137 -0.54 23.32 20.87
CA GLU A 137 -1.12 23.37 22.21
C GLU A 137 -2.32 22.41 22.29
N SER A 138 -2.37 21.61 23.37
CA SER A 138 -3.45 20.64 23.57
C SER A 138 -4.79 21.34 23.84
N ASN A 139 -5.84 20.88 23.18
CA ASN A 139 -7.24 21.28 23.46
C ASN A 139 -7.89 20.42 24.57
N GLY A 140 -7.15 19.46 25.17
CA GLY A 140 -7.61 18.58 26.23
C GLY A 140 -8.56 17.45 25.80
N ILE A 141 -8.86 17.33 24.51
CA ILE A 141 -9.77 16.31 23.98
C ILE A 141 -8.99 15.10 23.46
N LYS A 142 -9.31 13.91 23.99
CA LYS A 142 -8.68 12.66 23.61
C LYS A 142 -9.41 11.98 22.46
N VAL A 143 -8.67 11.54 21.44
CA VAL A 143 -9.18 10.73 20.33
C VAL A 143 -8.33 9.47 20.18
N ALA A 144 -8.99 8.33 20.05
CA ALA A 144 -8.34 7.04 19.82
C ALA A 144 -8.34 6.69 18.32
N VAL A 145 -7.24 6.11 17.87
CA VAL A 145 -7.09 5.57 16.51
C VAL A 145 -6.73 4.10 16.63
N VAL A 146 -7.47 3.22 15.99
CA VAL A 146 -7.24 1.77 15.98
C VAL A 146 -6.59 1.37 14.67
N GLY A 147 -5.31 1.03 14.73
CA GLY A 147 -4.45 0.68 13.60
C GLY A 147 -3.55 1.83 13.14
N ALA A 148 -2.26 1.56 13.07
CA ALA A 148 -1.21 2.49 12.63
C ALA A 148 -0.88 2.35 11.13
N GLY A 149 -1.83 1.90 10.30
CA GLY A 149 -1.70 1.91 8.84
C GLY A 149 -1.90 3.32 8.24
N PRO A 150 -1.84 3.47 6.91
CA PRO A 150 -1.94 4.78 6.24
C PRO A 150 -3.15 5.63 6.64
N ALA A 151 -4.32 5.01 6.80
CA ALA A 151 -5.53 5.70 7.23
C ALA A 151 -5.40 6.23 8.66
N GLY A 152 -4.94 5.38 9.59
CA GLY A 152 -4.75 5.74 10.99
C GLY A 152 -3.69 6.81 11.20
N LEU A 153 -2.52 6.66 10.56
CA LEU A 153 -1.43 7.65 10.63
C LEU A 153 -1.89 9.02 10.12
N THR A 154 -2.65 9.05 9.00
CA THR A 154 -3.17 10.31 8.44
C THR A 154 -4.22 10.94 9.36
N CYS A 155 -5.18 10.15 9.87
CA CYS A 155 -6.20 10.62 10.79
C CYS A 155 -5.56 11.20 12.07
N ALA A 156 -4.62 10.47 12.65
CA ALA A 156 -3.89 10.88 13.84
C ALA A 156 -3.10 12.18 13.64
N GLY A 157 -2.37 12.28 12.52
CA GLY A 157 -1.57 13.46 12.19
C GLY A 157 -2.43 14.71 11.98
N ASP A 158 -3.53 14.59 11.23
CA ASP A 158 -4.42 15.73 10.99
C ASP A 158 -5.12 16.20 12.30
N LEU A 159 -5.54 15.28 13.16
CA LEU A 159 -6.10 15.61 14.47
C LEU A 159 -5.05 16.20 15.42
N ALA A 160 -3.84 15.67 15.46
CA ALA A 160 -2.76 16.19 16.30
C ALA A 160 -2.42 17.64 15.94
N LYS A 161 -2.37 17.99 14.65
CA LYS A 161 -2.18 19.37 14.17
C LYS A 161 -3.26 20.34 14.65
N LEU A 162 -4.45 19.83 14.99
CA LEU A 162 -5.57 20.59 15.56
C LEU A 162 -5.59 20.62 17.11
N GLY A 163 -4.54 20.09 17.74
CA GLY A 163 -4.37 20.10 19.20
C GLY A 163 -5.05 18.97 19.95
N TYR A 164 -5.60 17.95 19.26
CA TYR A 164 -6.16 16.78 19.92
C TYR A 164 -5.08 15.90 20.56
N GLU A 165 -5.40 15.28 21.70
CA GLU A 165 -4.57 14.26 22.34
C GLU A 165 -4.84 12.91 21.68
N VAL A 166 -4.05 12.55 20.69
CA VAL A 166 -4.28 11.33 19.89
C VAL A 166 -3.45 10.17 20.42
N THR A 167 -4.10 9.01 20.61
CA THR A 167 -3.43 7.74 20.88
C THR A 167 -3.78 6.74 19.78
N ILE A 168 -2.76 6.19 19.13
CA ILE A 168 -2.88 5.10 18.17
C ILE A 168 -2.67 3.78 18.92
N PHE A 169 -3.59 2.83 18.75
CA PHE A 169 -3.47 1.45 19.23
C PHE A 169 -3.17 0.55 18.02
N GLU A 170 -1.97 -0.03 17.99
CA GLU A 170 -1.50 -0.89 16.90
C GLU A 170 -1.37 -2.33 17.37
N ALA A 171 -1.90 -3.27 16.60
CA ALA A 171 -1.89 -4.69 16.93
C ALA A 171 -0.51 -5.34 16.85
N PHE A 172 0.36 -4.84 15.95
CA PHE A 172 1.72 -5.32 15.77
C PHE A 172 2.72 -4.56 16.65
N HIS A 173 3.94 -5.08 16.73
CA HIS A 173 5.06 -4.47 17.46
C HIS A 173 5.71 -3.30 16.71
N LYS A 174 5.24 -2.96 15.51
CA LYS A 174 5.69 -1.84 14.68
C LYS A 174 4.50 -1.13 14.05
N ALA A 175 4.51 0.21 14.13
CA ALA A 175 3.57 1.05 13.41
C ALA A 175 3.88 1.10 11.91
N GLY A 176 2.87 1.35 11.09
CA GLY A 176 2.96 1.48 9.64
C GLY A 176 1.99 0.56 8.87
N GLY A 177 1.45 -0.48 9.52
CA GLY A 177 0.53 -1.41 8.88
C GLY A 177 1.14 -2.03 7.60
N VAL A 178 0.37 -2.03 6.50
CA VAL A 178 0.82 -2.59 5.21
C VAL A 178 2.13 -1.98 4.67
N LEU A 179 2.48 -0.76 5.06
CA LEU A 179 3.75 -0.12 4.68
C LEU A 179 4.95 -0.87 5.25
N VAL A 180 4.78 -1.56 6.36
CA VAL A 180 5.84 -2.28 7.06
C VAL A 180 5.76 -3.78 6.82
N TYR A 181 4.59 -4.40 6.94
CA TYR A 181 4.46 -5.84 6.77
C TYR A 181 4.26 -6.29 5.32
N GLY A 182 3.61 -5.47 4.48
CA GLY A 182 3.19 -5.87 3.13
C GLY A 182 4.14 -5.43 2.04
N ILE A 183 4.52 -4.15 1.99
CA ILE A 183 5.37 -3.60 0.94
C ILE A 183 6.84 -3.96 1.21
N PRO A 184 7.58 -4.56 0.25
CA PRO A 184 8.96 -4.96 0.45
C PRO A 184 9.94 -3.80 0.68
N GLU A 185 11.05 -4.10 1.37
CA GLU A 185 12.14 -3.16 1.63
C GLU A 185 12.68 -2.51 0.35
N PHE A 186 12.84 -3.30 -0.72
CA PHE A 186 13.35 -2.83 -2.01
C PHE A 186 12.41 -1.89 -2.79
N ARG A 187 11.16 -1.69 -2.33
CA ARG A 187 10.20 -0.70 -2.85
C ARG A 187 9.98 0.46 -1.88
N LEU A 188 9.92 0.16 -0.59
CA LEU A 188 9.67 1.13 0.47
C LEU A 188 10.55 0.79 1.67
N PRO A 189 11.74 1.39 1.80
CA PRO A 189 12.62 1.20 2.95
C PRO A 189 11.90 1.51 4.26
N LYS A 190 12.02 0.61 5.24
CA LYS A 190 11.29 0.73 6.53
C LYS A 190 11.76 1.90 7.37
N ALA A 191 13.00 2.35 7.16
CA ALA A 191 13.53 3.57 7.79
C ALA A 191 12.70 4.82 7.42
N ILE A 192 12.19 4.89 6.18
CA ILE A 192 11.32 5.99 5.74
C ILE A 192 9.99 5.96 6.49
N VAL A 193 9.37 4.78 6.61
CA VAL A 193 8.10 4.64 7.36
C VAL A 193 8.30 4.97 8.84
N GLN A 194 9.40 4.52 9.42
CA GLN A 194 9.74 4.81 10.81
C GLN A 194 9.90 6.33 11.04
N LYS A 195 10.58 7.04 10.12
CA LYS A 195 10.73 8.50 10.21
C LYS A 195 9.39 9.23 10.13
N GLU A 196 8.47 8.78 9.28
CA GLU A 196 7.11 9.35 9.21
C GLU A 196 6.33 9.13 10.52
N VAL A 197 6.49 7.97 11.17
CA VAL A 197 5.90 7.71 12.50
C VAL A 197 6.52 8.62 13.56
N GLU A 198 7.85 8.76 13.59
CA GLU A 198 8.56 9.67 14.51
C GLU A 198 8.10 11.12 14.35
N ASN A 199 7.84 11.57 13.13
CA ASN A 199 7.31 12.91 12.87
C ASN A 199 5.91 13.10 13.51
N LEU A 200 5.07 12.05 13.52
CA LEU A 200 3.77 12.08 14.20
C LEU A 200 3.93 12.09 15.72
N GLU A 201 4.87 11.31 16.26
CA GLU A 201 5.18 11.30 17.70
C GLU A 201 5.70 12.67 18.15
N ALA A 202 6.50 13.34 17.33
CA ALA A 202 6.95 14.71 17.57
C ALA A 202 5.80 15.73 17.64
N LEU A 203 4.69 15.51 16.89
CA LEU A 203 3.45 16.28 17.02
C LEU A 203 2.68 15.98 18.32
N GLY A 204 3.08 14.96 19.08
CA GLY A 204 2.47 14.56 20.36
C GLY A 204 1.50 13.38 20.24
N VAL A 205 1.43 12.71 19.09
CA VAL A 205 0.71 11.45 18.94
C VAL A 205 1.41 10.38 19.79
N LYS A 206 0.64 9.61 20.55
CA LYS A 206 1.12 8.43 21.27
C LYS A 206 0.85 7.19 20.42
N VAL A 207 1.84 6.30 20.32
CA VAL A 207 1.69 5.02 19.62
C VAL A 207 1.90 3.89 20.62
N GLU A 208 0.82 3.13 20.87
CA GLU A 208 0.80 1.97 21.75
C GLU A 208 0.77 0.71 20.86
N THR A 209 1.88 -0.01 20.80
CA THR A 209 2.01 -1.25 20.03
C THR A 209 1.56 -2.46 20.84
N ASP A 210 1.43 -3.63 20.17
CA ASP A 210 0.98 -4.91 20.78
C ASP A 210 -0.44 -4.83 21.39
N MET A 211 -1.26 -3.88 20.90
CA MET A 211 -2.61 -3.60 21.36
C MET A 211 -3.66 -4.10 20.39
N VAL A 212 -4.06 -5.36 20.55
CA VAL A 212 -5.11 -5.99 19.71
C VAL A 212 -6.48 -5.57 20.22
N ILE A 213 -7.05 -4.51 19.64
CA ILE A 213 -8.38 -4.00 20.01
C ILE A 213 -9.46 -5.02 19.65
N GLY A 214 -10.37 -5.25 20.61
CA GLY A 214 -11.32 -6.37 20.61
C GLY A 214 -10.81 -7.61 21.38
N ARG A 215 -9.55 -7.55 21.90
CA ARG A 215 -8.98 -8.55 22.80
C ARG A 215 -8.42 -7.96 24.08
N VAL A 216 -7.52 -6.99 23.94
CA VAL A 216 -6.89 -6.28 25.07
C VAL A 216 -7.84 -5.24 25.63
N LEU A 217 -8.44 -4.44 24.75
CA LEU A 217 -9.47 -3.44 25.04
C LEU A 217 -10.60 -3.54 24.02
N SER A 218 -11.82 -3.37 24.44
CA SER A 218 -12.97 -3.13 23.56
C SER A 218 -13.08 -1.64 23.18
N ILE A 219 -13.88 -1.34 22.16
CA ILE A 219 -14.21 0.07 21.81
C ILE A 219 -14.93 0.77 22.97
N ASP A 220 -15.78 0.06 23.71
CA ASP A 220 -16.50 0.63 24.84
C ASP A 220 -15.54 1.00 26.00
N GLU A 221 -14.60 0.14 26.35
CA GLU A 221 -13.56 0.43 27.35
C GLU A 221 -12.68 1.62 26.93
N ILE A 222 -12.33 1.75 25.66
CA ILE A 222 -11.61 2.94 25.16
C ILE A 222 -12.43 4.22 25.40
N MET A 223 -13.73 4.20 25.13
CA MET A 223 -14.59 5.34 25.38
C MET A 223 -14.69 5.64 26.89
N GLU A 224 -14.76 4.64 27.76
CA GLU A 224 -14.76 4.77 29.23
C GLU A 224 -13.45 5.36 29.78
N MET A 225 -12.32 5.15 29.09
CA MET A 225 -11.02 5.79 29.39
C MET A 225 -11.02 7.31 29.09
N GLY A 226 -12.12 7.85 28.59
CA GLY A 226 -12.34 9.28 28.35
C GLY A 226 -12.04 9.75 26.93
N PHE A 227 -11.73 8.85 25.99
CA PHE A 227 -11.67 9.20 24.57
C PHE A 227 -13.06 9.64 24.08
N LYS A 228 -13.12 10.72 23.31
CA LYS A 228 -14.37 11.32 22.82
C LYS A 228 -14.79 10.82 21.45
N ALA A 229 -13.86 10.28 20.70
CA ALA A 229 -14.10 9.61 19.43
C ALA A 229 -13.09 8.50 19.22
N VAL A 230 -13.45 7.52 18.38
CA VAL A 230 -12.59 6.41 17.95
C VAL A 230 -12.60 6.36 16.42
N PHE A 231 -11.43 6.32 15.80
CA PHE A 231 -11.28 6.01 14.37
C PHE A 231 -10.78 4.58 14.18
N ILE A 232 -11.48 3.77 13.40
CA ILE A 232 -11.11 2.38 13.08
C ILE A 232 -10.45 2.35 11.69
N GLY A 233 -9.13 2.23 11.68
CA GLY A 233 -8.29 2.07 10.49
C GLY A 233 -7.56 0.72 10.48
N SER A 234 -8.24 -0.36 10.90
CA SER A 234 -7.67 -1.70 11.11
C SER A 234 -7.27 -2.44 9.82
N GLY A 235 -7.57 -1.86 8.65
CA GLY A 235 -7.20 -2.41 7.36
C GLY A 235 -7.97 -3.69 6.98
N ALA A 236 -7.41 -4.43 6.00
CA ALA A 236 -7.91 -5.70 5.52
C ALA A 236 -6.76 -6.71 5.45
N GLY A 237 -6.58 -7.50 6.50
CA GLY A 237 -5.44 -8.41 6.64
C GLY A 237 -5.81 -9.90 6.54
N LEU A 238 -7.11 -10.25 6.43
CA LEU A 238 -7.53 -11.64 6.33
C LEU A 238 -7.40 -12.13 4.87
N PRO A 239 -6.50 -13.08 4.58
CA PRO A 239 -6.23 -13.49 3.21
C PRO A 239 -7.37 -14.31 2.61
N SER A 240 -7.50 -14.25 1.27
CA SER A 240 -8.41 -15.09 0.50
C SER A 240 -7.65 -16.26 -0.12
N PHE A 241 -8.31 -17.43 -0.13
CA PHE A 241 -7.86 -18.65 -0.78
C PHE A 241 -8.85 -19.04 -1.88
N MET A 242 -8.47 -19.99 -2.75
CA MET A 242 -9.31 -20.44 -3.87
C MET A 242 -10.37 -21.45 -3.45
N GLY A 243 -10.16 -22.16 -2.33
CA GLY A 243 -10.97 -23.29 -1.90
C GLY A 243 -10.70 -24.57 -2.70
N ILE A 244 -9.47 -24.74 -3.21
CA ILE A 244 -9.05 -25.91 -3.96
C ILE A 244 -8.36 -26.94 -3.05
N GLU A 245 -8.34 -28.20 -3.49
CA GLU A 245 -7.64 -29.26 -2.78
C GLU A 245 -6.15 -28.96 -2.65
N GLY A 246 -5.59 -29.20 -1.46
CA GLY A 246 -4.16 -29.06 -1.16
C GLY A 246 -3.73 -27.70 -0.61
N GLU A 247 -4.62 -26.74 -0.41
CA GLU A 247 -4.24 -25.42 0.15
C GLU A 247 -3.73 -25.48 1.61
N ALA A 248 -3.93 -26.60 2.32
CA ALA A 248 -3.40 -26.82 3.67
C ALA A 248 -2.03 -27.52 3.68
N LEU A 249 -1.43 -27.81 2.54
CA LEU A 249 -0.11 -28.42 2.45
C LEU A 249 1.00 -27.49 2.96
N VAL A 250 2.04 -28.07 3.52
CA VAL A 250 3.25 -27.34 3.90
C VAL A 250 3.90 -26.75 2.65
N GLY A 251 4.27 -25.46 2.70
CA GLY A 251 4.78 -24.72 1.55
C GLY A 251 3.71 -23.90 0.82
N VAL A 252 2.43 -23.99 1.26
CA VAL A 252 1.38 -23.10 0.76
C VAL A 252 1.17 -21.95 1.75
N TYR A 253 1.32 -20.73 1.26
CA TYR A 253 1.22 -19.50 2.05
C TYR A 253 0.20 -18.55 1.46
N SER A 254 -0.38 -17.70 2.29
CA SER A 254 -0.93 -16.44 1.80
C SER A 254 0.20 -15.43 1.54
N ALA A 255 0.01 -14.51 0.59
CA ALA A 255 0.97 -13.45 0.35
C ALA A 255 1.20 -12.58 1.60
N ASN A 256 0.14 -12.32 2.39
CA ASN A 256 0.27 -11.59 3.65
C ASN A 256 1.22 -12.27 4.63
N GLU A 257 1.08 -13.60 4.82
CA GLU A 257 1.97 -14.35 5.69
C GLU A 257 3.42 -14.31 5.18
N TYR A 258 3.61 -14.62 3.89
CA TYR A 258 4.93 -14.67 3.29
C TYR A 258 5.66 -13.33 3.36
N LEU A 259 4.96 -12.24 3.00
CA LEU A 259 5.50 -10.89 3.06
C LEU A 259 5.70 -10.38 4.49
N THR A 260 4.83 -10.74 5.44
CA THR A 260 5.02 -10.40 6.85
C THR A 260 6.31 -11.04 7.41
N ARG A 261 6.55 -12.31 7.09
CA ARG A 261 7.80 -12.99 7.49
C ARG A 261 9.02 -12.31 6.90
N ALA A 262 8.98 -11.96 5.61
CA ALA A 262 10.10 -11.28 4.96
C ALA A 262 10.30 -9.85 5.47
N ASN A 263 9.25 -9.01 5.46
CA ASN A 263 9.37 -7.57 5.66
C ASN A 263 9.36 -7.17 7.14
N LEU A 264 8.31 -7.53 7.89
CA LEU A 264 8.16 -7.14 9.30
C LEU A 264 9.09 -7.96 10.19
N MET A 265 9.14 -9.28 9.95
CA MET A 265 9.93 -10.23 10.74
C MET A 265 11.33 -10.46 10.15
N LYS A 266 11.69 -9.76 9.07
CA LYS A 266 13.03 -9.67 8.47
C LYS A 266 13.69 -11.02 8.17
N ALA A 267 12.94 -12.00 7.66
CA ALA A 267 13.45 -13.34 7.35
C ALA A 267 14.59 -13.38 6.32
N TYR A 268 14.91 -12.26 5.67
CA TYR A 268 16.04 -12.13 4.73
C TYR A 268 17.35 -11.74 5.41
N LEU A 269 17.36 -11.44 6.71
CA LEU A 269 18.56 -11.08 7.48
C LEU A 269 19.02 -12.27 8.31
N ASP A 270 20.32 -12.52 8.32
CA ASP A 270 20.94 -13.67 9.00
C ASP A 270 20.88 -13.57 10.55
N ASP A 271 20.72 -12.38 11.09
CA ASP A 271 20.60 -12.11 12.54
C ASP A 271 19.16 -12.22 13.07
N TYR A 272 18.20 -12.64 12.23
CA TYR A 272 16.80 -12.87 12.61
C TYR A 272 16.42 -14.33 12.48
N ASP A 273 15.87 -14.92 13.55
CA ASP A 273 15.43 -16.33 13.62
C ASP A 273 14.06 -16.59 12.96
N THR A 274 13.61 -15.73 12.06
CA THR A 274 12.31 -15.90 11.40
C THR A 274 12.36 -17.04 10.40
N PRO A 275 11.57 -18.12 10.60
CA PRO A 275 11.59 -19.25 9.70
C PRO A 275 10.94 -18.90 8.36
N ILE A 276 11.64 -19.19 7.27
CA ILE A 276 11.12 -19.12 5.90
C ILE A 276 11.66 -20.33 5.12
N ILE A 277 10.81 -20.95 4.30
CA ILE A 277 11.24 -22.08 3.46
C ILE A 277 12.07 -21.54 2.30
N LYS A 278 13.30 -22.06 2.15
CA LYS A 278 14.10 -21.82 0.95
C LYS A 278 13.61 -22.73 -0.16
N SER A 279 13.04 -22.13 -1.17
CA SER A 279 12.35 -22.81 -2.27
C SER A 279 13.12 -22.65 -3.56
N LYS A 280 13.03 -23.67 -4.44
CA LYS A 280 13.59 -23.59 -5.81
C LYS A 280 12.56 -23.06 -6.80
N ASN A 281 11.36 -23.63 -6.76
CA ASN A 281 10.28 -23.33 -7.69
C ASN A 281 9.08 -22.73 -6.93
N VAL A 282 8.85 -21.44 -7.09
CA VAL A 282 7.78 -20.73 -6.39
C VAL A 282 6.71 -20.31 -7.39
N ALA A 283 5.46 -20.65 -7.11
CA ALA A 283 4.33 -20.13 -7.86
C ALA A 283 3.55 -19.10 -7.02
N VAL A 284 3.36 -17.91 -7.56
CA VAL A 284 2.54 -16.86 -6.96
C VAL A 284 1.24 -16.75 -7.75
N VAL A 285 0.13 -17.01 -7.09
CA VAL A 285 -1.21 -17.01 -7.71
C VAL A 285 -1.85 -15.65 -7.54
N GLY A 286 -1.95 -14.89 -8.63
CA GLY A 286 -2.50 -13.54 -8.65
C GLY A 286 -1.74 -12.61 -9.59
N GLY A 287 -2.27 -11.41 -9.84
CA GLY A 287 -1.69 -10.47 -10.80
C GLY A 287 -1.64 -9.01 -10.29
N GLY A 288 -1.89 -8.77 -9.00
CA GLY A 288 -1.84 -7.44 -8.39
C GLY A 288 -0.45 -7.07 -7.86
N ASN A 289 -0.31 -5.86 -7.31
CA ASN A 289 0.95 -5.39 -6.72
C ASN A 289 1.50 -6.34 -5.66
N VAL A 290 0.62 -6.92 -4.84
CA VAL A 290 1.01 -7.90 -3.80
C VAL A 290 1.61 -9.16 -4.42
N ALA A 291 1.12 -9.59 -5.60
CA ALA A 291 1.70 -10.73 -6.31
C ALA A 291 3.11 -10.41 -6.85
N MET A 292 3.30 -9.20 -7.41
CA MET A 292 4.64 -8.73 -7.83
C MET A 292 5.59 -8.66 -6.64
N ASP A 293 5.13 -8.13 -5.51
CA ASP A 293 5.92 -8.03 -4.27
C ASP A 293 6.33 -9.40 -3.75
N ALA A 294 5.39 -10.35 -3.70
CA ALA A 294 5.67 -11.72 -3.24
C ALA A 294 6.63 -12.47 -4.17
N ALA A 295 6.44 -12.35 -5.50
CA ALA A 295 7.30 -13.00 -6.49
C ALA A 295 8.73 -12.44 -6.46
N ARG A 296 8.89 -11.13 -6.44
CA ARG A 296 10.19 -10.45 -6.37
C ARG A 296 10.89 -10.72 -5.04
N THR A 297 10.14 -10.86 -3.94
CA THR A 297 10.67 -11.27 -2.63
C THR A 297 11.15 -12.72 -2.67
N ALA A 298 10.39 -13.66 -3.26
CA ALA A 298 10.78 -15.06 -3.38
C ALA A 298 12.08 -15.23 -4.17
N LEU A 299 12.24 -14.48 -5.26
CA LEU A 299 13.46 -14.47 -6.04
C LEU A 299 14.69 -14.03 -5.22
N ARG A 300 14.54 -12.94 -4.43
CA ARG A 300 15.60 -12.42 -3.54
C ARG A 300 15.94 -13.37 -2.40
N LEU A 301 15.00 -14.20 -1.96
CA LEU A 301 15.21 -15.25 -0.97
C LEU A 301 15.86 -16.52 -1.54
N GLY A 302 16.21 -16.51 -2.84
CA GLY A 302 17.02 -17.53 -3.49
C GLY A 302 16.25 -18.55 -4.32
N ALA A 303 14.98 -18.29 -4.67
CA ALA A 303 14.25 -19.14 -5.61
C ALA A 303 14.93 -19.12 -7.00
N GLU A 304 15.05 -20.31 -7.60
CA GLU A 304 15.63 -20.46 -8.95
C GLU A 304 14.63 -20.08 -10.04
N ASN A 305 13.35 -20.51 -9.86
CA ASN A 305 12.26 -20.19 -10.76
C ASN A 305 11.09 -19.62 -9.98
N VAL A 306 10.60 -18.45 -10.42
CA VAL A 306 9.41 -17.83 -9.83
C VAL A 306 8.38 -17.58 -10.92
N TYR A 307 7.18 -18.10 -10.71
CA TYR A 307 6.06 -18.02 -11.64
C TYR A 307 4.97 -17.11 -11.09
N ILE A 308 4.50 -16.15 -11.88
CA ILE A 308 3.21 -15.49 -11.68
C ILE A 308 2.15 -16.30 -12.42
N VAL A 309 1.22 -16.90 -11.71
CA VAL A 309 0.10 -17.65 -12.30
C VAL A 309 -1.15 -16.78 -12.22
N TYR A 310 -1.65 -16.36 -13.39
CA TYR A 310 -2.75 -15.41 -13.48
C TYR A 310 -3.78 -15.82 -14.52
N ARG A 311 -5.06 -15.84 -14.10
CA ARG A 311 -6.18 -16.34 -14.93
C ARG A 311 -6.59 -15.46 -16.10
N ARG A 312 -6.02 -14.25 -16.25
CA ARG A 312 -6.23 -13.35 -17.39
C ARG A 312 -4.92 -13.09 -18.12
N GLY A 313 -4.96 -12.24 -19.16
CA GLY A 313 -3.79 -11.86 -19.93
C GLY A 313 -2.89 -10.83 -19.26
N MET A 314 -1.75 -10.53 -19.89
CA MET A 314 -0.81 -9.50 -19.43
C MET A 314 -1.45 -8.11 -19.37
N GLU A 315 -2.33 -7.79 -20.32
CA GLU A 315 -3.01 -6.50 -20.41
C GLU A 315 -4.03 -6.28 -19.27
N GLU A 316 -4.52 -7.37 -18.67
CA GLU A 316 -5.47 -7.33 -17.56
C GLU A 316 -4.82 -7.38 -16.19
N LEU A 317 -3.49 -7.32 -16.09
CA LEU A 317 -2.78 -7.25 -14.81
C LEU A 317 -3.16 -5.96 -14.07
N PRO A 318 -3.69 -6.06 -12.84
CA PRO A 318 -4.03 -4.87 -12.05
C PRO A 318 -2.82 -4.25 -11.34
N ALA A 319 -1.64 -4.87 -11.41
CA ALA A 319 -0.40 -4.34 -10.85
C ALA A 319 0.05 -3.08 -11.61
N ARG A 320 0.82 -2.21 -10.93
CA ARG A 320 1.48 -1.07 -11.56
C ARG A 320 2.38 -1.53 -12.70
N GLY A 321 2.35 -0.79 -13.82
CA GLY A 321 3.16 -1.10 -14.99
C GLY A 321 4.66 -1.16 -14.66
N GLU A 322 5.16 -0.25 -13.83
CA GLU A 322 6.55 -0.23 -13.35
C GLU A 322 6.93 -1.51 -12.58
N GLU A 323 6.05 -2.02 -11.71
CA GLU A 323 6.30 -3.24 -10.94
C GLU A 323 6.26 -4.52 -11.81
N VAL A 324 5.39 -4.54 -12.82
CA VAL A 324 5.37 -5.63 -13.82
C VAL A 324 6.65 -5.60 -14.65
N HIS A 325 7.09 -4.42 -15.07
CA HIS A 325 8.34 -4.25 -15.82
C HIS A 325 9.55 -4.74 -15.01
N HIS A 326 9.66 -4.30 -13.76
CA HIS A 326 10.72 -4.76 -12.86
C HIS A 326 10.72 -6.28 -12.65
N ALA A 327 9.52 -6.87 -12.50
CA ALA A 327 9.40 -8.32 -12.34
C ALA A 327 9.90 -9.08 -13.58
N ILE A 328 9.58 -8.60 -14.79
CA ILE A 328 10.05 -9.18 -16.05
C ILE A 328 11.58 -9.08 -16.17
N GLU A 329 12.14 -7.90 -15.90
CA GLU A 329 13.59 -7.68 -15.97
C GLU A 329 14.37 -8.51 -14.96
N GLU A 330 13.78 -8.77 -13.79
CA GLU A 330 14.36 -9.62 -12.73
C GLU A 330 14.27 -11.12 -13.04
N GLY A 331 13.60 -11.51 -14.14
CA GLY A 331 13.52 -12.89 -14.63
C GLY A 331 12.31 -13.68 -14.12
N ILE A 332 11.29 -13.03 -13.57
CA ILE A 332 10.03 -13.68 -13.17
C ILE A 332 9.25 -14.15 -14.40
N ILE A 333 8.77 -15.38 -14.37
CA ILE A 333 8.08 -16.05 -15.47
C ILE A 333 6.58 -15.86 -15.35
N PHE A 334 5.96 -15.21 -16.32
CA PHE A 334 4.51 -14.98 -16.32
C PHE A 334 3.78 -16.13 -17.01
N LYS A 335 2.98 -16.86 -16.24
CA LYS A 335 2.00 -17.88 -16.68
C LYS A 335 0.61 -17.25 -16.68
N THR A 336 0.37 -16.36 -17.64
CA THR A 336 -0.96 -15.75 -17.83
C THR A 336 -1.91 -16.69 -18.55
N LEU A 337 -3.22 -16.45 -18.46
CA LEU A 337 -4.26 -17.35 -18.95
C LEU A 337 -4.14 -18.77 -18.37
N ASN A 338 -3.76 -18.85 -17.09
CA ASN A 338 -3.66 -20.10 -16.35
C ASN A 338 -4.31 -19.95 -14.98
N ASN A 339 -5.05 -20.99 -14.55
CA ASN A 339 -5.73 -21.00 -13.26
C ASN A 339 -5.45 -22.31 -12.51
N PRO A 340 -4.95 -22.26 -11.26
CA PRO A 340 -4.78 -23.46 -10.46
C PRO A 340 -6.14 -24.12 -10.13
N VAL A 341 -6.17 -25.46 -10.13
CA VAL A 341 -7.36 -26.24 -9.78
C VAL A 341 -7.10 -27.22 -8.64
N LYS A 342 -5.83 -27.56 -8.39
CA LYS A 342 -5.43 -28.49 -7.33
C LYS A 342 -3.94 -28.28 -6.99
N LEU A 343 -3.61 -28.45 -5.70
CA LEU A 343 -2.22 -28.57 -5.22
C LEU A 343 -1.99 -30.03 -4.81
N ILE A 344 -0.83 -30.57 -5.20
CA ILE A 344 -0.46 -31.96 -4.97
C ILE A 344 0.71 -31.97 -3.98
N GLY A 345 0.57 -32.78 -2.93
CA GLY A 345 1.58 -32.99 -1.91
C GLY A 345 2.41 -34.25 -2.16
N ASP A 346 3.61 -34.26 -1.59
CA ASP A 346 4.44 -35.44 -1.45
C ASP A 346 4.02 -36.29 -0.21
N GLU A 347 4.79 -37.33 0.07
CA GLU A 347 4.55 -38.26 1.20
C GLU A 347 4.69 -37.58 2.58
N ASP A 348 5.41 -36.45 2.66
CA ASP A 348 5.61 -35.66 3.88
C ASP A 348 4.55 -34.54 4.03
N GLY A 349 3.57 -34.47 3.12
CA GLY A 349 2.54 -33.42 3.12
C GLY A 349 3.04 -32.04 2.69
N ARG A 350 4.15 -31.99 1.94
CA ARG A 350 4.68 -30.75 1.35
C ARG A 350 4.17 -30.60 -0.08
N VAL A 351 3.85 -29.39 -0.49
CA VAL A 351 3.47 -29.12 -1.89
C VAL A 351 4.66 -29.46 -2.81
N CYS A 352 4.39 -30.23 -3.86
CA CYS A 352 5.39 -30.61 -4.86
C CYS A 352 4.95 -30.31 -6.28
N LYS A 353 3.64 -30.14 -6.53
CA LYS A 353 3.10 -29.76 -7.84
C LYS A 353 1.84 -28.92 -7.70
N MET A 354 1.61 -28.09 -8.72
CA MET A 354 0.37 -27.37 -8.92
C MET A 354 -0.26 -27.78 -10.25
N GLU A 355 -1.48 -28.30 -10.21
CA GLU A 355 -2.27 -28.57 -11.41
C GLU A 355 -3.03 -27.33 -11.81
N CYS A 356 -2.85 -26.92 -13.07
CA CYS A 356 -3.50 -25.75 -13.68
C CYS A 356 -4.33 -26.16 -14.89
N VAL A 357 -5.27 -25.29 -15.25
CA VAL A 357 -5.98 -25.31 -16.53
C VAL A 357 -5.64 -24.06 -17.31
N GLU A 358 -5.65 -24.15 -18.64
CA GLU A 358 -5.57 -22.98 -19.52
C GLU A 358 -6.90 -22.24 -19.57
N MET A 359 -6.82 -20.93 -19.75
CA MET A 359 -7.97 -20.04 -19.81
C MET A 359 -8.02 -19.30 -21.13
N GLU A 360 -9.21 -18.95 -21.56
CA GLU A 360 -9.43 -17.97 -22.63
C GLU A 360 -10.25 -16.79 -22.10
N LEU A 361 -10.16 -15.65 -22.77
CA LEU A 361 -10.92 -14.46 -22.40
C LEU A 361 -12.17 -14.33 -23.25
N GLY A 362 -13.32 -14.31 -22.59
CA GLY A 362 -14.60 -14.01 -23.19
C GLY A 362 -14.79 -12.53 -23.53
N GLU A 363 -16.00 -12.16 -23.93
CA GLU A 363 -16.36 -10.78 -24.21
C GLU A 363 -16.26 -9.89 -22.96
N PRO A 364 -15.96 -8.59 -23.14
CA PRO A 364 -15.91 -7.63 -22.03
C PRO A 364 -17.29 -7.49 -21.35
N ASP A 365 -17.31 -7.48 -20.03
CA ASP A 365 -18.50 -7.14 -19.24
C ASP A 365 -18.79 -5.63 -19.24
N SER A 366 -19.83 -5.19 -18.52
CA SER A 366 -20.22 -3.77 -18.41
C SER A 366 -19.12 -2.88 -17.80
N SER A 367 -18.12 -3.46 -17.14
CA SER A 367 -16.94 -2.74 -16.60
C SER A 367 -15.74 -2.74 -17.57
N GLY A 368 -15.90 -3.33 -18.76
CA GLY A 368 -14.83 -3.51 -19.75
C GLY A 368 -13.89 -4.67 -19.43
N ARG A 369 -14.15 -5.47 -18.40
CA ARG A 369 -13.32 -6.61 -18.00
C ARG A 369 -13.76 -7.87 -18.74
N ARG A 370 -12.80 -8.55 -19.37
CA ARG A 370 -13.04 -9.85 -20.02
C ARG A 370 -13.07 -10.97 -18.98
N ARG A 371 -14.14 -11.78 -19.04
CA ARG A 371 -14.30 -12.91 -18.12
C ARG A 371 -13.37 -14.06 -18.53
N PRO A 372 -12.53 -14.59 -17.63
CA PRO A 372 -11.73 -15.77 -17.93
C PRO A 372 -12.64 -17.02 -17.95
N MET A 373 -12.49 -17.86 -18.98
CA MET A 373 -13.22 -19.11 -19.19
C MET A 373 -12.21 -20.26 -19.26
N VAL A 374 -12.56 -21.40 -18.68
CA VAL A 374 -11.70 -22.59 -18.68
C VAL A 374 -11.74 -23.26 -20.05
N ILE A 375 -10.58 -23.64 -20.59
CA ILE A 375 -10.46 -24.51 -21.75
C ILE A 375 -10.51 -25.96 -21.23
N GLU A 376 -11.58 -26.69 -21.54
CA GLU A 376 -11.76 -28.06 -21.05
C GLU A 376 -10.65 -28.99 -21.58
N GLY A 377 -10.15 -29.87 -20.69
CA GLY A 377 -9.11 -30.84 -21.03
C GLY A 377 -7.70 -30.27 -21.16
N SER A 378 -7.48 -28.99 -20.81
CA SER A 378 -6.19 -28.31 -20.87
C SER A 378 -5.33 -28.49 -19.61
N ASN A 379 -5.67 -29.44 -18.75
CA ASN A 379 -4.95 -29.66 -17.50
C ASN A 379 -3.46 -29.94 -17.73
N PHE A 380 -2.62 -29.26 -16.97
CA PHE A 380 -1.18 -29.52 -16.92
C PHE A 380 -0.64 -29.36 -15.51
N GLN A 381 0.52 -29.87 -15.24
CA GLN A 381 1.19 -29.77 -13.95
C GLN A 381 2.41 -28.88 -14.02
N LEU A 382 2.61 -28.06 -12.99
CA LEU A 382 3.79 -27.25 -12.76
C LEU A 382 4.48 -27.76 -11.51
N ASP A 383 5.75 -28.09 -11.59
CA ASP A 383 6.54 -28.50 -10.43
C ASP A 383 6.83 -27.26 -9.56
N VAL A 384 6.41 -27.31 -8.31
CA VAL A 384 6.56 -26.23 -7.34
C VAL A 384 6.82 -26.79 -5.96
N ASP A 385 7.65 -26.13 -5.18
CA ASP A 385 7.88 -26.45 -3.77
C ASP A 385 7.38 -25.36 -2.80
N THR A 386 6.90 -24.26 -3.36
CA THR A 386 6.13 -23.24 -2.62
C THR A 386 5.06 -22.61 -3.50
N VAL A 387 3.88 -22.39 -2.92
CA VAL A 387 2.76 -21.67 -3.56
C VAL A 387 2.34 -20.52 -2.67
N ILE A 388 2.22 -19.32 -3.25
CA ILE A 388 1.84 -18.09 -2.55
C ILE A 388 0.53 -17.58 -3.13
N MET A 389 -0.56 -17.63 -2.32
CA MET A 389 -1.87 -17.15 -2.70
C MET A 389 -1.96 -15.63 -2.53
N SER A 390 -2.06 -14.89 -3.65
CA SER A 390 -2.14 -13.42 -3.71
C SER A 390 -3.46 -12.96 -4.32
N LEU A 391 -4.59 -13.39 -3.72
CA LEU A 391 -5.94 -13.26 -4.23
C LEU A 391 -6.75 -12.12 -3.61
N GLY A 392 -6.08 -11.24 -2.86
CA GLY A 392 -6.69 -10.16 -2.11
C GLY A 392 -7.01 -10.55 -0.66
N THR A 393 -7.52 -9.57 0.07
CA THR A 393 -7.77 -9.66 1.51
C THR A 393 -9.11 -9.04 1.87
N SER A 394 -9.64 -9.42 3.04
CA SER A 394 -10.83 -8.85 3.65
C SER A 394 -10.54 -8.33 5.07
N PRO A 395 -11.39 -7.43 5.63
CA PRO A 395 -11.24 -6.96 6.99
C PRO A 395 -11.34 -8.08 8.02
N ASN A 396 -10.50 -8.02 9.06
CA ASN A 396 -10.59 -8.96 10.18
C ASN A 396 -11.91 -8.74 10.94
N PRO A 397 -12.71 -9.78 11.21
CA PRO A 397 -14.00 -9.66 11.87
C PRO A 397 -13.92 -9.31 13.36
N LEU A 398 -12.74 -9.32 13.98
CA LEU A 398 -12.58 -9.19 15.44
C LEU A 398 -13.30 -7.95 16.00
N ILE A 399 -12.99 -6.76 15.49
CA ILE A 399 -13.56 -5.51 16.03
C ILE A 399 -15.10 -5.51 15.91
N ARG A 400 -15.63 -5.87 14.74
CA ARG A 400 -17.08 -5.90 14.52
C ARG A 400 -17.82 -6.93 15.39
N THR A 401 -17.18 -8.07 15.67
CA THR A 401 -17.80 -9.14 16.48
C THR A 401 -17.72 -8.87 17.98
N THR A 402 -16.80 -8.02 18.41
CA THR A 402 -16.62 -7.63 19.82
C THR A 402 -17.21 -6.26 20.16
N THR A 403 -17.76 -5.54 19.18
CA THR A 403 -18.35 -4.21 19.36
C THR A 403 -19.84 -4.26 19.01
N LYS A 404 -20.71 -4.21 20.03
CA LYS A 404 -22.16 -4.25 19.83
C LYS A 404 -22.66 -3.03 19.06
N GLY A 405 -23.50 -3.25 18.04
CA GLY A 405 -24.08 -2.19 17.21
C GLY A 405 -23.17 -1.66 16.11
N LEU A 406 -21.99 -2.26 15.91
CA LEU A 406 -21.13 -1.97 14.76
C LEU A 406 -21.48 -2.92 13.61
N GLU A 407 -22.05 -2.37 12.54
CA GLU A 407 -22.51 -3.14 11.37
C GLU A 407 -21.42 -3.29 10.31
N ALA A 408 -21.52 -4.39 9.56
CA ALA A 408 -20.67 -4.66 8.40
C ALA A 408 -21.51 -5.23 7.25
N ASN A 409 -21.05 -4.99 6.03
CA ASN A 409 -21.65 -5.55 4.83
C ASN A 409 -21.31 -7.06 4.65
N LYS A 410 -21.86 -7.68 3.60
CA LYS A 410 -21.66 -9.11 3.32
C LYS A 410 -20.20 -9.51 3.06
N TRP A 411 -19.30 -8.57 2.77
CA TRP A 411 -17.86 -8.82 2.58
C TRP A 411 -17.05 -8.56 3.85
N GLY A 412 -17.71 -8.19 4.95
CA GLY A 412 -17.07 -7.93 6.24
C GLY A 412 -16.53 -6.51 6.41
N CYS A 413 -16.75 -5.62 5.43
CA CYS A 413 -16.37 -4.22 5.51
C CYS A 413 -17.34 -3.46 6.39
N LEU A 414 -16.83 -2.55 7.24
CA LEU A 414 -17.65 -1.72 8.14
C LEU A 414 -18.56 -0.80 7.34
N VAL A 415 -19.80 -0.67 7.80
CA VAL A 415 -20.77 0.26 7.22
C VAL A 415 -20.56 1.65 7.83
N VAL A 416 -20.42 2.65 6.96
CA VAL A 416 -20.23 4.06 7.36
C VAL A 416 -21.15 4.97 6.54
N ASN A 417 -21.41 6.14 7.07
CA ASN A 417 -21.94 7.24 6.30
C ASN A 417 -20.85 7.77 5.36
N GLU A 418 -21.10 7.86 4.07
CA GLU A 418 -20.09 8.19 3.04
C GLU A 418 -19.54 9.63 3.17
N ASP A 419 -20.35 10.55 3.72
CA ASP A 419 -19.95 11.96 3.88
C ASP A 419 -19.12 12.19 5.14
N THR A 420 -19.41 11.46 6.24
CA THR A 420 -18.77 11.69 7.55
C THR A 420 -17.81 10.58 7.97
N LEU A 421 -17.89 9.41 7.36
CA LEU A 421 -17.22 8.17 7.76
C LEU A 421 -17.58 7.71 9.18
N GLU A 422 -18.64 8.25 9.79
CA GLU A 422 -19.19 7.75 11.04
C GLU A 422 -19.87 6.39 10.80
N THR A 423 -19.62 5.44 11.68
CA THR A 423 -20.20 4.10 11.62
C THR A 423 -21.64 4.09 12.13
N THR A 424 -22.23 2.92 12.31
CA THR A 424 -23.53 2.76 12.98
C THR A 424 -23.47 3.00 14.51
N ARG A 425 -22.29 3.31 15.03
CA ARG A 425 -22.03 3.69 16.43
C ARG A 425 -21.65 5.16 16.53
N ASP A 426 -22.34 5.91 17.40
CA ASP A 426 -22.04 7.32 17.65
C ASP A 426 -20.59 7.54 18.08
N ASN A 427 -19.92 8.55 17.49
CA ASN A 427 -18.54 8.92 17.74
C ASN A 427 -17.51 7.81 17.40
N VAL A 428 -17.92 6.79 16.65
CA VAL A 428 -17.03 5.76 16.11
C VAL A 428 -16.98 5.89 14.59
N TYR A 429 -15.81 6.18 14.07
CA TYR A 429 -15.54 6.41 12.65
C TYR A 429 -14.71 5.25 12.09
N ALA A 430 -14.78 5.02 10.80
CA ALA A 430 -13.95 4.02 10.16
C ALA A 430 -13.53 4.46 8.75
N GLY A 431 -12.38 3.99 8.29
CA GLY A 431 -11.89 4.31 6.95
C GLY A 431 -10.78 3.38 6.45
N GLY A 432 -10.35 3.61 5.21
CA GLY A 432 -9.40 2.76 4.51
C GLY A 432 -9.96 1.37 4.25
N ASP A 433 -9.08 0.38 4.16
CA ASP A 433 -9.45 -0.99 3.75
C ASP A 433 -10.43 -1.67 4.72
N ALA A 434 -10.60 -1.19 5.94
CA ALA A 434 -11.63 -1.67 6.86
C ALA A 434 -13.06 -1.39 6.35
N VAL A 435 -13.23 -0.40 5.47
CA VAL A 435 -14.50 0.05 4.89
C VAL A 435 -14.62 -0.36 3.43
N THR A 436 -13.56 -0.17 2.64
CA THR A 436 -13.59 -0.37 1.17
C THR A 436 -13.14 -1.77 0.73
N GLY A 437 -12.55 -2.55 1.62
CA GLY A 437 -11.70 -3.68 1.23
C GLY A 437 -10.34 -3.17 0.75
N ALA A 438 -9.45 -4.10 0.37
CA ALA A 438 -8.09 -3.77 -0.04
C ALA A 438 -8.06 -2.78 -1.22
N ALA A 439 -7.44 -1.62 -1.03
CA ALA A 439 -7.34 -0.55 -2.01
C ALA A 439 -5.89 0.00 -2.08
N THR A 440 -5.71 1.30 -2.20
CA THR A 440 -4.39 1.94 -2.27
C THR A 440 -4.06 2.73 -1.01
N VAL A 441 -2.76 2.89 -0.74
CA VAL A 441 -2.26 3.69 0.40
C VAL A 441 -2.91 5.08 0.42
N ILE A 442 -2.90 5.79 -0.71
CA ILE A 442 -3.42 7.17 -0.78
C ILE A 442 -4.94 7.26 -0.62
N LEU A 443 -5.70 6.24 -1.04
CA LEU A 443 -7.15 6.19 -0.78
C LEU A 443 -7.43 5.98 0.72
N ALA A 444 -6.67 5.12 1.36
CA ALA A 444 -6.76 4.93 2.82
C ALA A 444 -6.41 6.23 3.57
N MET A 445 -5.38 6.95 3.13
CA MET A 445 -5.03 8.27 3.66
C MET A 445 -6.16 9.28 3.46
N GLY A 446 -6.79 9.32 2.28
CA GLY A 446 -7.94 10.17 2.00
C GLY A 446 -9.10 9.93 2.97
N ALA A 447 -9.40 8.67 3.27
CA ALA A 447 -10.40 8.30 4.26
C ALA A 447 -10.02 8.75 5.68
N GLY A 448 -8.75 8.55 6.07
CA GLY A 448 -8.23 9.04 7.36
C GLY A 448 -8.39 10.56 7.52
N LYS A 449 -8.09 11.31 6.46
CA LYS A 449 -8.25 12.76 6.40
C LYS A 449 -9.70 13.21 6.51
N GLN A 450 -10.60 12.56 5.79
CA GLN A 450 -12.04 12.83 5.84
C GLN A 450 -12.61 12.57 7.24
N ALA A 451 -12.24 11.44 7.85
CA ALA A 451 -12.65 11.10 9.21
C ALA A 451 -12.13 12.11 10.24
N ALA A 452 -10.87 12.55 10.12
CA ALA A 452 -10.30 13.57 10.99
C ALA A 452 -11.10 14.90 10.93
N ALA A 453 -11.47 15.32 9.72
CA ALA A 453 -12.30 16.52 9.53
C ALA A 453 -13.69 16.38 10.17
N SER A 454 -14.34 15.21 10.01
CA SER A 454 -15.65 14.92 10.60
C SER A 454 -15.61 14.84 12.13
N ILE A 455 -14.56 14.21 12.69
CA ILE A 455 -14.32 14.16 14.14
C ILE A 455 -14.12 15.58 14.68
N HIS A 456 -13.31 16.40 14.00
CA HIS A 456 -13.09 17.78 14.40
C HIS A 456 -14.37 18.60 14.37
N GLU A 457 -15.16 18.51 13.30
CA GLU A 457 -16.44 19.21 13.20
C GLU A 457 -17.41 18.82 14.32
N ARG A 458 -17.43 17.54 14.71
CA ARG A 458 -18.30 17.03 15.78
C ARG A 458 -17.85 17.50 17.16
N LEU A 459 -16.54 17.49 17.46
CA LEU A 459 -16.00 17.73 18.79
C LEU A 459 -15.69 19.21 19.08
N SER A 460 -15.67 20.07 18.05
CA SER A 460 -15.46 21.53 18.21
C SER A 460 -16.76 22.32 18.45
N LYS A 461 -17.92 21.67 18.38
CA LYS A 461 -19.25 22.23 18.73
C LYS A 461 -19.53 22.07 20.21
#